data_40a95d0dc00558b3f1e0007cf01aa0c4
#
_entry.id   40a95d0dc00558b3f1e0007cf01aa0c4
#
_cell.length_a   1.000
_cell.length_b   1.000
_cell.length_c   1.000
_cell.angle_alpha   90.00
_cell.angle_beta   90.00
_cell.angle_gamma   90.00
#
_symmetry.space_group_name_H-M   'P 1'
#
loop_
_entity.id
_entity.type
_entity.pdbx_description
1 polymer ?
#
loop_
_entity_poly.entity_id
_entity_poly.type
_entity_poly.pdbx_seq_one_letter_code
_entity_poly.pdbx_strand_id
1 'polypeptide(L)'
;GNDRILQACGLAFASDEMPMSTIRRSHPVLEGVERGDPAYYEMFIGASLDHAIWFHRQAPADDWLLYDFRSHGLTGGRGLSTGEIFTPDGLHVATVVQEGLFRQRTR
;
A
#
# COMPACT_ATOMS: atom_id res chain seq x y z
N GLY A 1 -14.77 14.07 11.69
CA GLY A 1 -14.97 13.87 13.08
C GLY A 1 -13.71 13.92 13.90
N ASN A 2 -13.89 14.11 15.19
CA ASN A 2 -12.79 14.25 16.14
C ASN A 2 -12.53 12.98 16.97
N ASP A 3 -13.21 11.88 16.64
CA ASP A 3 -13.00 10.61 17.32
C ASP A 3 -11.64 10.01 16.90
N ARG A 4 -10.74 9.89 17.88
CA ARG A 4 -9.37 9.40 17.66
C ARG A 4 -9.34 7.97 17.15
N ILE A 5 -10.21 7.12 17.67
CA ILE A 5 -10.26 5.71 17.30
C ILE A 5 -10.81 5.57 15.89
N LEU A 6 -11.86 6.30 15.58
CA LEU A 6 -12.47 6.28 14.25
C LEU A 6 -11.49 6.78 13.19
N GLN A 7 -10.75 7.85 13.47
CA GLN A 7 -9.75 8.38 12.55
C GLN A 7 -8.60 7.37 12.35
N ALA A 8 -8.15 6.71 13.41
CA ALA A 8 -7.13 5.68 13.31
C ALA A 8 -7.62 4.48 12.50
N CYS A 9 -8.86 4.05 12.68
CA CYS A 9 -9.45 2.97 11.90
C CYS A 9 -9.56 3.33 10.43
N GLY A 10 -9.99 4.55 10.13
CA GLY A 10 -10.08 5.03 8.75
C GLY A 10 -8.72 5.08 8.07
N LEU A 11 -7.70 5.52 8.77
CA LEU A 11 -6.33 5.56 8.24
C LEU A 11 -5.79 4.14 8.03
N ALA A 12 -6.02 3.23 8.97
CA ALA A 12 -5.60 1.84 8.84
C ALA A 12 -6.26 1.17 7.62
N PHE A 13 -7.55 1.41 7.43
CA PHE A 13 -8.28 0.89 6.27
C PHE A 13 -7.70 1.43 4.96
N ALA A 14 -7.50 2.74 4.87
CA ALA A 14 -6.96 3.38 3.67
C ALA A 14 -5.52 2.91 3.38
N SER A 15 -4.71 2.70 4.40
CA SER A 15 -3.32 2.30 4.25
C SER A 15 -3.14 0.89 3.70
N ASP A 16 -4.17 0.05 3.71
CA ASP A 16 -4.09 -1.34 3.25
C ASP A 16 -4.14 -1.45 1.71
N GLU A 17 -4.62 -0.45 1.00
CA GLU A 17 -4.74 -0.51 -0.46
C GLU A 17 -3.43 -0.22 -1.19
N MET A 18 -2.70 0.79 -0.75
CA MET A 18 -1.55 1.31 -1.49
C MET A 18 -0.34 0.37 -1.54
N PRO A 19 -0.01 -0.39 -0.47
CA PRO A 19 1.16 -1.26 -0.50
C PRO A 19 1.10 -2.33 -1.59
N MET A 20 -0.04 -2.96 -1.76
CA MET A 20 -0.21 -4.01 -2.79
C MET A 20 -0.08 -3.44 -4.19
N SER A 21 -0.64 -2.27 -4.43
CA SER A 21 -0.52 -1.57 -5.70
C SER A 21 0.92 -1.20 -6.01
N THR A 22 1.65 -0.75 -5.00
CA THR A 22 3.07 -0.40 -5.12
C THR A 22 3.92 -1.61 -5.50
N ILE A 23 3.69 -2.74 -4.86
CA ILE A 23 4.39 -3.99 -5.16
C ILE A 23 4.08 -4.44 -6.60
N ARG A 24 2.82 -4.44 -6.99
CA ARG A 24 2.39 -4.83 -8.33
C ARG A 24 3.09 -4.00 -9.40
N ARG A 25 3.13 -2.70 -9.22
CA ARG A 25 3.72 -1.77 -10.19
C ARG A 25 5.22 -1.97 -10.36
N SER A 26 5.90 -2.54 -9.37
CA SER A 26 7.34 -2.80 -9.43
C SER A 26 7.70 -4.11 -10.13
N HIS A 27 6.71 -4.96 -10.44
CA HIS A 27 6.99 -6.26 -11.03
C HIS A 27 7.43 -6.11 -12.49
N PRO A 28 8.56 -6.74 -12.88
CA PRO A 28 9.11 -6.59 -14.24
C PRO A 28 8.15 -6.99 -15.36
N VAL A 29 7.27 -7.96 -15.12
CA VAL A 29 6.29 -8.43 -16.12
C VAL A 29 5.29 -7.33 -16.49
N LEU A 30 5.09 -6.35 -15.60
CA LEU A 30 4.19 -5.23 -15.86
C LEU A 30 4.89 -4.01 -16.44
N GLU A 31 6.17 -4.11 -16.72
CA GLU A 31 6.90 -3.01 -17.35
C GLU A 31 6.27 -2.72 -18.73
N GLY A 32 5.89 -1.48 -18.93
CA GLY A 32 5.21 -1.05 -20.16
C GLY A 32 3.72 -1.34 -20.22
N VAL A 33 3.15 -2.02 -19.22
CA VAL A 33 1.71 -2.27 -19.15
C VAL A 33 1.04 -1.08 -18.43
N GLU A 34 0.06 -0.48 -19.08
CA GLU A 34 -0.66 0.63 -18.51
C GLU A 34 -1.61 0.17 -17.40
N ARG A 35 -1.76 1.01 -16.39
CA ARG A 35 -2.56 0.69 -15.21
C ARG A 35 -4.03 0.38 -15.54
N GLY A 36 -4.58 0.96 -16.59
CA GLY A 36 -5.97 0.70 -17.02
C GLY A 36 -6.13 -0.56 -17.85
N ASP A 37 -5.05 -1.23 -18.23
CA ASP A 37 -5.10 -2.46 -19.03
C ASP A 37 -5.60 -3.61 -18.14
N PRO A 38 -6.58 -4.42 -18.60
CA PRO A 38 -7.01 -5.60 -17.86
C PRO A 38 -5.87 -6.54 -17.51
N ALA A 39 -4.85 -6.67 -18.37
CA ALA A 39 -3.66 -7.47 -18.09
C ALA A 39 -2.96 -7.07 -16.79
N TYR A 40 -3.02 -5.80 -16.43
CA TYR A 40 -2.41 -5.30 -15.20
C TYR A 40 -2.94 -6.03 -13.95
N TYR A 41 -4.21 -6.35 -13.95
CA TYR A 41 -4.86 -7.02 -12.80
C TYR A 41 -4.97 -8.53 -12.99
N GLU A 42 -4.96 -9.00 -14.22
CA GLU A 42 -5.19 -10.41 -14.53
C GLU A 42 -3.94 -11.28 -14.50
N MET A 43 -2.76 -10.66 -14.60
CA MET A 43 -1.50 -11.40 -14.67
C MET A 43 -1.10 -12.04 -13.34
N PHE A 44 -1.65 -11.57 -12.23
CA PHE A 44 -1.27 -12.02 -10.91
C PHE A 44 -2.46 -12.41 -10.07
N ILE A 45 -2.26 -13.41 -9.23
CA ILE A 45 -3.08 -13.67 -8.06
C ILE A 45 -2.39 -12.97 -6.89
N GLY A 46 -3.06 -12.00 -6.29
CA GLY A 46 -2.50 -11.22 -5.19
C GLY A 46 -3.33 -11.34 -3.92
N ALA A 47 -2.66 -11.34 -2.79
CA ALA A 47 -3.30 -11.31 -1.48
C ALA A 47 -2.37 -10.64 -0.48
N SER A 48 -2.94 -9.85 0.42
CA SER A 48 -2.20 -9.31 1.54
C SER A 48 -1.92 -10.43 2.55
N LEU A 49 -0.67 -10.57 2.97
CA LEU A 49 -0.28 -11.58 3.97
C LEU A 49 -0.15 -10.97 5.36
N ASP A 50 0.47 -9.81 5.44
CA ASP A 50 0.69 -9.07 6.67
C ASP A 50 0.47 -7.59 6.42
N HIS A 51 -0.06 -6.89 7.43
CA HIS A 51 -0.19 -5.45 7.40
C HIS A 51 0.07 -4.91 8.79
N ALA A 52 1.03 -4.01 8.91
CA ALA A 52 1.36 -3.36 10.17
C ALA A 52 1.38 -1.85 9.99
N ILE A 53 0.86 -1.14 10.96
CA ILE A 53 0.85 0.31 10.96
C ILE A 53 1.27 0.82 12.34
N TRP A 54 2.16 1.81 12.35
CA TRP A 54 2.57 2.52 13.54
C TRP A 54 2.03 3.94 13.45
N PHE A 55 1.21 4.33 14.41
CA PHE A 55 0.66 5.67 14.48
C PHE A 55 1.61 6.55 15.31
N HIS A 56 2.17 7.57 14.69
CA HIS A 56 3.11 8.48 15.34
C HIS A 56 2.43 9.73 15.88
N ARG A 57 1.40 10.19 15.17
CA ARG A 57 0.63 11.39 15.51
C ARG A 57 -0.81 11.22 15.09
N GLN A 58 -1.68 11.99 15.70
CA GLN A 58 -3.06 12.07 15.25
C GLN A 58 -3.16 12.92 13.99
N ALA A 59 -3.95 12.42 13.04
CA ALA A 59 -4.34 13.19 11.87
C ALA A 59 -5.72 12.75 11.44
N PRO A 60 -6.55 13.66 10.91
CA PRO A 60 -7.84 13.29 10.37
C PRO A 60 -7.65 12.45 9.10
N ALA A 61 -8.29 11.30 9.06
CA ALA A 61 -8.22 10.40 7.90
C ALA A 61 -9.03 10.93 6.71
N ASP A 62 -9.91 11.88 6.97
CA ASP A 62 -10.78 12.52 5.98
C ASP A 62 -10.17 13.81 5.38
N ASP A 63 -8.94 14.14 5.74
CA ASP A 63 -8.20 15.24 5.15
C ASP A 63 -7.19 14.73 4.14
N TRP A 64 -6.56 15.62 3.39
CA TRP A 64 -5.50 15.28 2.47
C TRP A 64 -4.29 14.74 3.21
N LEU A 65 -3.78 13.59 2.76
CA LEU A 65 -2.57 12.97 3.31
C LEU A 65 -1.66 12.57 2.14
N LEU A 66 -0.36 12.72 2.33
CA LEU A 66 0.62 12.23 1.38
C LEU A 66 1.04 10.82 1.77
N TYR A 67 0.89 9.90 0.84
CA TYR A 67 1.31 8.50 0.99
C TYR A 67 2.57 8.30 0.14
N ASP A 68 3.69 8.14 0.80
CA ASP A 68 4.98 7.88 0.15
C ASP A 68 5.36 6.43 0.39
N PHE A 69 5.10 5.60 -0.60
CA PHE A 69 5.29 4.16 -0.51
C PHE A 69 6.36 3.68 -1.48
N ARG A 70 7.11 2.67 -1.08
CA ARG A 70 8.13 2.06 -1.92
C ARG A 70 8.10 0.55 -1.81
N SER A 71 8.41 -0.13 -2.92
CA SER A 71 8.54 -1.57 -2.98
C SER A 71 9.98 -1.97 -2.71
N HIS A 72 10.15 -3.01 -1.92
CA HIS A 72 11.48 -3.57 -1.59
C HIS A 72 11.81 -4.82 -2.40
N GLY A 73 11.03 -5.10 -3.45
CA GLY A 73 11.30 -6.19 -4.36
C GLY A 73 10.36 -7.37 -4.17
N LEU A 74 10.61 -8.38 -4.97
CA LEU A 74 9.79 -9.58 -5.04
C LEU A 74 10.69 -10.80 -4.86
N THR A 75 10.34 -11.67 -3.92
CA THR A 75 11.10 -12.87 -3.62
C THR A 75 10.14 -14.01 -3.31
N GLY A 76 10.26 -15.11 -4.05
CA GLY A 76 9.44 -16.29 -3.80
C GLY A 76 7.94 -16.05 -3.96
N GLY A 77 7.54 -15.20 -4.89
CA GLY A 77 6.15 -14.83 -5.12
C GLY A 77 5.58 -13.90 -4.06
N ARG A 78 6.43 -13.30 -3.23
CA ARG A 78 6.03 -12.32 -2.21
C ARG A 78 6.71 -10.99 -2.46
N GLY A 79 6.01 -9.93 -2.16
CA GLY A 79 6.53 -8.57 -2.22
C GLY A 79 6.41 -7.88 -0.87
N LEU A 80 7.35 -7.00 -0.60
CA LEU A 80 7.33 -6.17 0.61
C LEU A 80 7.23 -4.72 0.20
N SER A 81 6.33 -4.00 0.83
CA SER A 81 6.19 -2.55 0.66
C SER A 81 6.25 -1.86 2.01
N THR A 82 6.94 -0.73 2.04
CA THR A 82 6.94 0.16 3.20
C THR A 82 6.46 1.53 2.78
N GLY A 83 5.84 2.24 3.69
CA GLY A 83 5.33 3.55 3.38
C GLY A 83 5.28 4.47 4.58
N GLU A 84 5.32 5.76 4.28
CA GLU A 84 5.23 6.83 5.24
C GLU A 84 4.02 7.69 4.87
N ILE A 85 3.27 8.12 5.88
CA ILE A 85 2.09 8.96 5.67
C ILE A 85 2.33 10.30 6.36
N PHE A 86 2.09 11.38 5.61
CA PHE A 86 2.34 12.74 6.06
C PHE A 86 1.11 13.61 5.90
N THR A 87 0.96 14.59 6.78
CA THR A 87 0.01 15.69 6.59
C THR A 87 0.49 16.63 5.49
N PRO A 88 -0.39 17.53 4.99
CA PRO A 88 0.02 18.51 3.96
C PRO A 88 1.16 19.43 4.41
N ASP A 89 1.29 19.69 5.70
CA ASP A 89 2.37 20.51 6.25
C ASP A 89 3.62 19.70 6.64
N GLY A 90 3.66 18.40 6.28
CA GLY A 90 4.85 17.58 6.40
C GLY A 90 5.03 16.86 7.73
N LEU A 91 4.01 16.81 8.59
CA LEU A 91 4.09 16.03 9.82
C LEU A 91 3.96 14.53 9.51
N HIS A 92 4.89 13.75 10.03
CA HIS A 92 4.88 12.30 9.87
C HIS A 92 3.83 11.68 10.79
N VAL A 93 2.80 11.10 10.21
CA VAL A 93 1.63 10.58 10.90
C VAL A 93 1.76 9.11 11.21
N ALA A 94 2.18 8.32 10.23
CA ALA A 94 2.20 6.86 10.36
C ALA A 94 3.27 6.24 9.48
N THR A 95 3.70 5.05 9.88
CA THR A 95 4.54 4.16 9.08
C THR A 95 3.77 2.87 8.83
N VAL A 96 3.83 2.36 7.61
CA VAL A 96 3.11 1.17 7.18
C VAL A 96 4.09 0.17 6.58
N VAL A 97 3.92 -1.10 6.93
CA VAL A 97 4.68 -2.19 6.32
C VAL A 97 3.69 -3.28 5.92
N GLN A 98 3.82 -3.77 4.70
CA GLN A 98 2.95 -4.84 4.22
C GLN A 98 3.72 -5.82 3.34
N GLU A 99 3.54 -7.11 3.63
CA GLU A 99 3.94 -8.18 2.75
C GLU A 99 2.71 -8.69 2.00
N GLY A 100 2.85 -8.89 0.69
CA GLY A 100 1.78 -9.40 -0.14
C GLY A 100 2.25 -10.59 -0.97
N LEU A 101 1.31 -11.49 -1.25
CA LEU A 101 1.51 -12.56 -2.19
C LEU A 101 1.23 -12.06 -3.59
N PHE A 102 2.16 -12.30 -4.51
CA PHE A 102 1.96 -12.04 -5.94
C PHE A 102 2.45 -13.25 -6.72
N ARG A 103 1.51 -14.05 -7.19
CA ARG A 103 1.79 -15.17 -8.07
C ARG A 103 1.36 -14.84 -9.47
N GLN A 104 2.27 -15.01 -10.42
CA GLN A 104 1.92 -14.92 -11.82
C GLN A 104 0.96 -16.05 -12.17
N ARG A 105 -0.14 -15.71 -12.85
CA ARG A 105 -1.08 -16.72 -13.29
C ARG A 105 -0.44 -17.56 -14.36
N THR A 106 -0.51 -18.88 -14.19
CA THR A 106 -0.15 -19.84 -15.21
C THR A 106 -1.42 -20.28 -15.94
N ARG A 107 -1.30 -20.43 -17.21
CA ARG A 107 -2.41 -20.93 -18.02
C ARG A 107 -2.35 -22.46 -18.13
#